data_86b3811bfcebda7d704efb88470df367
#
_entry.id   86b3811bfcebda7d704efb88470df367
#
_cell.length_a   1.000
_cell.length_b   1.000
_cell.length_c   1.000
_cell.angle_alpha   90.00
_cell.angle_beta   90.00
_cell.angle_gamma   90.00
#
_symmetry.space_group_name_H-M   'P 1'
#
loop_
_entity.id
_entity.type
_entity.pdbx_description
1 polymer ?
#
loop_
_entity_poly.entity_id
_entity_poly.type
_entity_poly.pdbx_seq_one_letter_code
_entity_poly.pdbx_strand_id
1 'polypeptide(L)'
;MKFIHLTDTHLIEGGGNLYGSNPNQRLRQAVAHFMMHQPDAEALVITGDLTHYGEADAYKQLREILSVVNKPVYLIPGNHDRRDVIKDYFPSIECDENGFIQYTKDFGDYLAIFLDTNEPGVSWGVFCEQRSTWLRKQLADSTKPVLLFMHHPFFPIGIHSVDAISLRETAPFLDAIKGFESRIQQIFFGHIHRPITGSYRKMPFFTLKGTNHQVALDLHAEADAGIPGRLEAPQYAVVCLSLEQILIHIEDYLDESPRFSLKG
;
A
#
# COMPACT_ATOMS: atom_id res chain seq x y z
N MET A 1 -2.82 -10.92 -15.64
CA MET A 1 -3.05 -9.52 -15.24
C MET A 1 -1.74 -8.88 -14.76
N LYS A 2 -1.49 -7.61 -15.10
CA LYS A 2 -0.35 -6.83 -14.60
C LYS A 2 -0.87 -5.58 -13.90
N PHE A 3 -0.36 -5.23 -12.71
CA PHE A 3 -0.70 -3.98 -12.04
C PHE A 3 0.54 -3.31 -11.43
N ILE A 4 0.44 -2.01 -11.18
CA ILE A 4 1.45 -1.22 -10.49
C ILE A 4 1.06 -1.10 -9.02
N HIS A 5 2.02 -1.30 -8.13
CA HIS A 5 1.86 -1.07 -6.70
C HIS A 5 2.76 0.08 -6.25
N LEU A 6 2.14 1.09 -5.66
CA LEU A 6 2.74 2.21 -4.95
C LEU A 6 2.26 2.21 -3.51
N THR A 7 2.98 2.92 -2.64
CA THR A 7 2.59 3.10 -1.24
C THR A 7 3.17 4.40 -0.69
N ASP A 8 2.60 4.90 0.40
CA ASP A 8 3.17 5.96 1.24
C ASP A 8 3.57 7.18 0.41
N THR A 9 2.58 7.78 -0.26
CA THR A 9 2.78 8.92 -1.15
C THR A 9 2.97 10.24 -0.39
N HIS A 10 2.39 10.37 0.81
CA HIS A 10 2.56 11.46 1.76
C HIS A 10 2.48 12.87 1.15
N LEU A 11 1.51 13.11 0.27
CA LEU A 11 1.30 14.43 -0.29
C LEU A 11 1.00 15.45 0.82
N ILE A 12 1.45 16.68 0.61
CA ILE A 12 1.18 17.78 1.53
C ILE A 12 0.53 18.96 0.81
N GLU A 13 -0.20 19.77 1.55
CA GLU A 13 -0.79 21.01 1.07
C GLU A 13 0.26 21.93 0.43
N GLY A 14 -0.12 22.64 -0.63
CA GLY A 14 0.74 23.59 -1.32
C GLY A 14 1.91 22.98 -2.09
N GLY A 15 2.08 21.66 -2.10
CA GLY A 15 3.13 20.97 -2.87
C GLY A 15 4.56 21.32 -2.44
N GLY A 16 4.77 21.60 -1.16
CA GLY A 16 6.08 21.92 -0.59
C GLY A 16 6.99 20.69 -0.38
N ASN A 17 8.08 20.90 0.37
CA ASN A 17 9.00 19.82 0.73
C ASN A 17 8.60 19.19 2.07
N LEU A 18 8.67 17.87 2.13
CA LEU A 18 8.53 17.05 3.33
C LEU A 18 9.82 16.26 3.52
N TYR A 19 10.50 16.45 4.67
CA TYR A 19 11.78 15.80 4.98
C TYR A 19 12.89 16.03 3.94
N GLY A 20 12.85 17.16 3.21
CA GLY A 20 13.86 17.53 2.22
C GLY A 20 13.57 17.07 0.79
N SER A 21 12.44 16.46 0.53
CA SER A 21 11.98 16.00 -0.79
C SER A 21 10.54 16.46 -1.04
N ASN A 22 10.15 16.61 -2.31
CA ASN A 22 8.81 17.04 -2.69
C ASN A 22 7.94 15.83 -3.05
N PRO A 23 6.96 15.45 -2.19
CA PRO A 23 6.16 14.25 -2.42
C PRO A 23 5.29 14.34 -3.68
N ASN A 24 4.77 15.52 -3.98
CA ASN A 24 3.94 15.72 -5.17
C ASN A 24 4.74 15.53 -6.46
N GLN A 25 5.98 16.04 -6.48
CA GLN A 25 6.88 15.84 -7.62
C GLN A 25 7.27 14.36 -7.74
N ARG A 26 7.58 13.69 -6.64
CA ARG A 26 7.92 12.26 -6.61
C ARG A 26 6.80 11.39 -7.17
N LEU A 27 5.56 11.64 -6.75
CA LEU A 27 4.42 10.89 -7.29
C LEU A 27 4.19 11.18 -8.77
N ARG A 28 4.32 12.44 -9.22
CA ARG A 28 4.24 12.78 -10.67
C ARG A 28 5.30 12.02 -11.48
N GLN A 29 6.52 11.94 -10.98
CA GLN A 29 7.61 11.19 -11.62
C GLN A 29 7.28 9.70 -11.69
N ALA A 30 6.80 9.09 -10.59
CA ALA A 30 6.39 7.69 -10.58
C ALA A 30 5.28 7.41 -11.61
N VAL A 31 4.24 8.26 -11.64
CA VAL A 31 3.12 8.14 -12.59
C VAL A 31 3.60 8.28 -14.03
N ALA A 32 4.41 9.29 -14.34
CA ALA A 32 4.95 9.47 -15.68
C ALA A 32 5.82 8.29 -16.11
N HIS A 33 6.66 7.78 -15.22
CA HIS A 33 7.55 6.67 -15.48
C HIS A 33 6.78 5.37 -15.77
N PHE A 34 5.85 4.96 -14.88
CA PHE A 34 5.15 3.70 -15.15
C PHE A 34 4.18 3.79 -16.34
N MET A 35 3.56 4.94 -16.59
CA MET A 35 2.72 5.12 -17.78
C MET A 35 3.51 4.96 -19.07
N MET A 36 4.78 5.39 -19.08
CA MET A 36 5.68 5.26 -20.23
C MET A 36 6.24 3.83 -20.37
N HIS A 37 6.68 3.23 -19.26
CA HIS A 37 7.45 1.97 -19.26
C HIS A 37 6.60 0.71 -19.03
N GLN A 38 5.37 0.87 -18.50
CA GLN A 38 4.42 -0.22 -18.23
C GLN A 38 3.03 0.12 -18.82
N PRO A 39 2.93 0.44 -20.15
CA PRO A 39 1.68 0.87 -20.75
C PRO A 39 0.58 -0.22 -20.70
N ASP A 40 0.98 -1.48 -20.62
CA ASP A 40 0.13 -2.66 -20.53
C ASP A 40 -0.29 -3.03 -19.10
N ALA A 41 0.14 -2.26 -18.07
CA ALA A 41 -0.42 -2.43 -16.75
C ALA A 41 -1.93 -2.12 -16.75
N GLU A 42 -2.72 -2.95 -16.11
CA GLU A 42 -4.18 -2.92 -16.12
C GLU A 42 -4.78 -2.14 -14.94
N ALA A 43 -3.99 -1.88 -13.90
CA ALA A 43 -4.41 -1.13 -12.73
C ALA A 43 -3.23 -0.47 -11.99
N LEU A 44 -3.55 0.52 -11.16
CA LEU A 44 -2.67 1.09 -10.14
C LEU A 44 -3.28 0.81 -8.76
N VAL A 45 -2.47 0.33 -7.82
CA VAL A 45 -2.83 0.16 -6.41
C VAL A 45 -1.94 1.04 -5.55
N ILE A 46 -2.54 1.79 -4.59
CA ILE A 46 -1.78 2.58 -3.60
C ILE A 46 -2.23 2.14 -2.21
N THR A 47 -1.31 1.60 -1.43
CA THR A 47 -1.60 0.98 -0.12
C THR A 47 -1.47 1.93 1.06
N GLY A 48 -2.07 3.11 0.98
CA GLY A 48 -2.26 4.04 2.09
C GLY A 48 -1.18 5.11 2.22
N ASP A 49 -1.35 5.94 3.26
CA ASP A 49 -0.60 7.16 3.51
C ASP A 49 -0.54 8.04 2.25
N LEU A 50 -1.75 8.29 1.72
CA LEU A 50 -1.96 9.07 0.49
C LEU A 50 -1.49 10.51 0.69
N THR A 51 -1.80 11.07 1.88
CA THR A 51 -1.38 12.41 2.32
C THR A 51 -0.63 12.31 3.64
N HIS A 52 0.08 13.38 4.03
CA HIS A 52 0.86 13.36 5.28
C HIS A 52 0.08 13.86 6.50
N TYR A 53 -0.82 14.81 6.32
CA TYR A 53 -1.60 15.41 7.41
C TYR A 53 -3.11 15.32 7.21
N GLY A 54 -3.59 14.68 6.15
CA GLY A 54 -5.00 14.55 5.84
C GLY A 54 -5.67 15.83 5.34
N GLU A 55 -4.89 16.79 4.79
CA GLU A 55 -5.44 18.07 4.31
C GLU A 55 -6.19 17.91 2.99
N ALA A 56 -7.28 18.67 2.87
CA ALA A 56 -8.15 18.65 1.68
C ALA A 56 -7.40 19.00 0.39
N ASP A 57 -6.49 19.99 0.42
CA ASP A 57 -5.70 20.37 -0.75
C ASP A 57 -4.74 19.27 -1.19
N ALA A 58 -4.15 18.51 -0.25
CA ALA A 58 -3.29 17.38 -0.57
C ALA A 58 -4.07 16.27 -1.33
N TYR A 59 -5.31 15.95 -0.95
CA TYR A 59 -6.16 15.02 -1.70
C TYR A 59 -6.60 15.57 -3.05
N LYS A 60 -6.85 16.89 -3.15
CA LYS A 60 -7.12 17.53 -4.44
C LYS A 60 -5.93 17.35 -5.38
N GLN A 61 -4.70 17.61 -4.90
CA GLN A 61 -3.48 17.42 -5.68
C GLN A 61 -3.26 15.94 -6.04
N LEU A 62 -3.53 15.00 -5.13
CA LEU A 62 -3.50 13.58 -5.43
C LEU A 62 -4.43 13.23 -6.58
N ARG A 63 -5.69 13.69 -6.52
CA ARG A 63 -6.67 13.48 -7.59
C ARG A 63 -6.21 14.06 -8.93
N GLU A 64 -5.62 15.26 -8.92
CA GLU A 64 -5.06 15.89 -10.11
C GLU A 64 -3.89 15.08 -10.70
N ILE A 65 -2.97 14.59 -9.85
CA ILE A 65 -1.86 13.75 -10.30
C ILE A 65 -2.37 12.44 -10.90
N LEU A 66 -3.35 11.82 -10.26
CA LEU A 66 -3.90 10.53 -10.72
C LEU A 66 -4.84 10.66 -11.92
N SER A 67 -5.31 11.86 -12.26
CA SER A 67 -6.25 12.08 -13.39
C SER A 67 -5.68 11.70 -14.74
N VAL A 68 -4.36 11.66 -14.90
CA VAL A 68 -3.70 11.23 -16.14
C VAL A 68 -3.58 9.71 -16.26
N VAL A 69 -3.86 8.97 -15.19
CA VAL A 69 -3.84 7.51 -15.18
C VAL A 69 -5.12 7.00 -15.84
N ASN A 70 -5.00 6.46 -17.04
CA ASN A 70 -6.12 5.96 -17.84
C ASN A 70 -6.53 4.52 -17.53
N LYS A 71 -6.32 4.08 -16.29
CA LYS A 71 -6.57 2.73 -15.76
C LYS A 71 -7.28 2.84 -14.41
N PRO A 72 -7.96 1.78 -13.94
CA PRO A 72 -8.48 1.73 -12.58
C PRO A 72 -7.40 2.03 -11.55
N VAL A 73 -7.73 2.89 -10.59
CA VAL A 73 -6.88 3.24 -9.45
C VAL A 73 -7.58 2.76 -8.18
N TYR A 74 -6.92 1.93 -7.41
CA TYR A 74 -7.42 1.37 -6.16
C TYR A 74 -6.63 1.96 -4.99
N LEU A 75 -7.34 2.59 -4.07
CA LEU A 75 -6.77 3.30 -2.93
C LEU A 75 -7.29 2.67 -1.64
N ILE A 76 -6.43 2.57 -0.63
CA ILE A 76 -6.84 2.35 0.76
C ILE A 76 -6.24 3.45 1.64
N PRO A 77 -6.83 3.75 2.80
CA PRO A 77 -6.26 4.72 3.73
C PRO A 77 -5.10 4.10 4.54
N GLY A 78 -4.10 4.94 4.86
CA GLY A 78 -3.11 4.69 5.91
C GLY A 78 -3.40 5.51 7.17
N ASN A 79 -2.48 5.50 8.14
CA ASN A 79 -2.69 6.22 9.41
C ASN A 79 -2.61 7.75 9.28
N HIS A 80 -1.96 8.26 8.26
CA HIS A 80 -1.89 9.69 7.96
C HIS A 80 -3.14 10.21 7.23
N ASP A 81 -4.04 9.33 6.82
CA ASP A 81 -5.18 9.68 6.00
C ASP A 81 -6.46 9.98 6.81
N ARG A 82 -7.33 10.77 6.20
CA ARG A 82 -8.67 11.06 6.69
C ARG A 82 -9.71 10.45 5.76
N ARG A 83 -10.41 9.43 6.24
CA ARG A 83 -11.41 8.67 5.50
C ARG A 83 -12.57 9.53 4.97
N ASP A 84 -13.00 10.51 5.75
CA ASP A 84 -14.03 11.48 5.37
C ASP A 84 -13.59 12.32 4.16
N VAL A 85 -12.37 12.86 4.21
CA VAL A 85 -11.82 13.70 3.15
C VAL A 85 -11.50 12.88 1.88
N ILE A 86 -11.01 11.63 2.03
CA ILE A 86 -10.85 10.75 0.86
C ILE A 86 -12.17 10.61 0.10
N LYS A 87 -13.28 10.37 0.79
CA LYS A 87 -14.61 10.22 0.18
C LYS A 87 -15.07 11.48 -0.57
N ASP A 88 -14.75 12.66 -0.05
CA ASP A 88 -15.09 13.93 -0.69
C ASP A 88 -14.35 14.13 -2.02
N TYR A 89 -13.06 13.75 -2.07
CA TYR A 89 -12.25 13.92 -3.27
C TYR A 89 -12.29 12.73 -4.24
N PHE A 90 -12.63 11.55 -3.76
CA PHE A 90 -12.79 10.31 -4.53
C PHE A 90 -14.19 9.72 -4.30
N PRO A 91 -15.27 10.37 -4.79
CA PRO A 91 -16.65 9.99 -4.48
C PRO A 91 -17.05 8.61 -5.03
N SER A 92 -16.28 8.07 -5.96
CA SER A 92 -16.46 6.71 -6.49
C SER A 92 -15.71 5.63 -5.70
N ILE A 93 -15.00 6.00 -4.62
CA ILE A 93 -14.30 5.01 -3.80
C ILE A 93 -15.30 4.12 -3.09
N GLU A 94 -15.05 2.82 -3.13
CA GLU A 94 -15.97 1.85 -2.54
C GLU A 94 -15.74 1.74 -1.04
N CYS A 95 -16.84 1.56 -0.32
CA CYS A 95 -16.85 1.33 1.11
C CYS A 95 -17.74 0.12 1.42
N ASP A 96 -17.46 -0.50 2.56
CA ASP A 96 -18.40 -1.49 3.12
C ASP A 96 -19.65 -0.82 3.71
N GLU A 97 -20.57 -1.65 4.19
CA GLU A 97 -21.82 -1.21 4.83
C GLU A 97 -21.62 -0.38 6.11
N ASN A 98 -20.45 -0.45 6.72
CA ASN A 98 -20.09 0.31 7.93
C ASN A 98 -19.35 1.63 7.61
N GLY A 99 -19.07 1.88 6.33
CA GLY A 99 -18.42 3.08 5.84
C GLY A 99 -16.89 3.04 5.87
N PHE A 100 -16.26 1.89 6.14
CA PHE A 100 -14.83 1.70 5.97
C PHE A 100 -14.47 1.61 4.48
N ILE A 101 -13.33 2.18 4.09
CA ILE A 101 -12.83 2.08 2.71
C ILE A 101 -12.20 0.69 2.54
N GLN A 102 -13.05 -0.31 2.48
CA GLN A 102 -12.69 -1.69 2.20
C GLN A 102 -13.64 -2.31 1.18
N TYR A 103 -13.08 -3.04 0.23
CA TYR A 103 -13.81 -3.54 -0.92
C TYR A 103 -13.07 -4.70 -1.60
N THR A 104 -13.71 -5.35 -2.55
CA THR A 104 -13.12 -6.42 -3.36
C THR A 104 -13.10 -6.05 -4.83
N LYS A 105 -12.11 -6.58 -5.56
CA LYS A 105 -12.02 -6.49 -7.03
C LYS A 105 -11.64 -7.83 -7.62
N ASP A 106 -12.15 -8.06 -8.81
CA ASP A 106 -11.76 -9.20 -9.63
C ASP A 106 -10.44 -8.89 -10.34
N PHE A 107 -9.37 -9.60 -9.97
CA PHE A 107 -8.07 -9.52 -10.63
C PHE A 107 -7.83 -10.79 -11.48
N GLY A 108 -8.81 -11.14 -12.31
CA GLY A 108 -8.75 -12.32 -13.16
C GLY A 108 -8.92 -13.60 -12.34
N ASP A 109 -7.84 -14.38 -12.21
CA ASP A 109 -7.85 -15.62 -11.43
C ASP A 109 -7.86 -15.38 -9.91
N TYR A 110 -7.63 -14.15 -9.46
CA TYR A 110 -7.51 -13.76 -8.06
C TYR A 110 -8.68 -12.89 -7.61
N LEU A 111 -9.03 -13.02 -6.35
CA LEU A 111 -9.84 -12.03 -5.62
C LEU A 111 -8.89 -11.05 -4.91
N ALA A 112 -8.88 -9.80 -5.33
CA ALA A 112 -8.18 -8.73 -4.63
C ALA A 112 -9.09 -8.17 -3.52
N ILE A 113 -8.62 -8.19 -2.27
CA ILE A 113 -9.34 -7.67 -1.10
C ILE A 113 -8.53 -6.50 -0.55
N PHE A 114 -9.16 -5.33 -0.51
CA PHE A 114 -8.61 -4.08 -0.01
C PHE A 114 -9.18 -3.81 1.38
N LEU A 115 -8.29 -3.61 2.37
CA LEU A 115 -8.67 -3.51 3.78
C LEU A 115 -8.34 -2.13 4.36
N ASP A 116 -9.27 -1.59 5.09
CA ASP A 116 -9.12 -0.35 5.86
C ASP A 116 -8.62 -0.67 7.27
N THR A 117 -7.39 -0.29 7.57
CA THR A 117 -6.80 -0.43 8.91
C THR A 117 -6.60 0.92 9.61
N ASN A 118 -7.09 2.01 9.00
CA ASN A 118 -6.99 3.36 9.56
C ASN A 118 -7.85 3.50 10.82
N GLU A 119 -7.27 4.15 11.82
CA GLU A 119 -7.98 4.62 13.02
C GLU A 119 -7.66 6.11 13.23
N PRO A 120 -8.67 6.99 13.25
CA PRO A 120 -8.43 8.42 13.36
C PRO A 120 -7.68 8.83 14.62
N GLY A 121 -6.64 9.66 14.45
CA GLY A 121 -5.89 10.27 15.57
C GLY A 121 -4.82 9.39 16.19
N VAL A 122 -4.53 8.22 15.61
CA VAL A 122 -3.46 7.33 16.07
C VAL A 122 -2.60 6.85 14.90
N SER A 123 -1.35 6.46 15.19
CA SER A 123 -0.41 5.98 14.16
C SER A 123 -0.47 4.47 13.96
N TRP A 124 -1.10 3.72 14.86
CA TRP A 124 -1.24 2.26 14.72
C TRP A 124 -2.54 1.88 14.02
N GLY A 125 -2.51 0.74 13.37
CA GLY A 125 -3.70 0.19 12.75
C GLY A 125 -4.67 -0.44 13.76
N VAL A 126 -5.96 -0.43 13.39
CA VAL A 126 -7.04 -1.12 14.10
C VAL A 126 -7.82 -1.97 13.11
N PHE A 127 -8.21 -3.17 13.52
CA PHE A 127 -9.09 -4.05 12.75
C PHE A 127 -10.21 -4.57 13.66
N CYS A 128 -11.29 -3.81 13.76
CA CYS A 128 -12.41 -4.08 14.66
C CYS A 128 -13.28 -5.25 14.16
N GLU A 129 -14.24 -5.68 14.98
CA GLU A 129 -15.15 -6.79 14.68
C GLU A 129 -15.97 -6.55 13.40
N GLN A 130 -16.39 -5.32 13.12
CA GLN A 130 -17.13 -5.00 11.87
C GLN A 130 -16.28 -5.28 10.63
N ARG A 131 -15.01 -4.81 10.62
CA ARG A 131 -14.06 -5.08 9.52
C ARG A 131 -13.75 -6.57 9.40
N SER A 132 -13.60 -7.25 10.53
CA SER A 132 -13.36 -8.70 10.62
C SER A 132 -14.54 -9.50 10.05
N THR A 133 -15.77 -9.17 10.43
CA THR A 133 -16.98 -9.82 9.93
C THR A 133 -17.12 -9.64 8.42
N TRP A 134 -16.88 -8.43 7.93
CA TRP A 134 -16.89 -8.16 6.49
C TRP A 134 -15.84 -8.99 5.75
N LEU A 135 -14.57 -8.98 6.20
CA LEU A 135 -13.49 -9.75 5.59
C LEU A 135 -13.84 -11.25 5.52
N ARG A 136 -14.30 -11.81 6.66
CA ARG A 136 -14.67 -13.22 6.72
C ARG A 136 -15.77 -13.57 5.72
N LYS A 137 -16.76 -12.68 5.57
CA LYS A 137 -17.81 -12.84 4.56
C LYS A 137 -17.23 -12.85 3.14
N GLN A 138 -16.36 -11.90 2.78
CA GLN A 138 -15.75 -11.87 1.44
C GLN A 138 -14.93 -13.13 1.14
N LEU A 139 -14.22 -13.66 2.14
CA LEU A 139 -13.48 -14.91 2.02
C LEU A 139 -14.41 -16.11 1.85
N ALA A 140 -15.55 -16.14 2.52
CA ALA A 140 -16.52 -17.24 2.42
C ALA A 140 -17.30 -17.21 1.09
N ASP A 141 -17.60 -16.03 0.57
CA ASP A 141 -18.41 -15.84 -0.66
C ASP A 141 -17.61 -16.16 -1.96
N SER A 142 -16.31 -16.39 -1.87
CA SER A 142 -15.46 -16.67 -3.03
C SER A 142 -14.62 -17.93 -2.79
N THR A 143 -14.25 -18.63 -3.88
CA THR A 143 -13.27 -19.74 -3.86
C THR A 143 -11.95 -19.38 -4.50
N LYS A 144 -11.81 -18.19 -5.10
CA LYS A 144 -10.59 -17.75 -5.76
C LYS A 144 -9.41 -17.64 -4.78
N PRO A 145 -8.17 -17.86 -5.24
CA PRO A 145 -6.99 -17.42 -4.51
C PRO A 145 -7.05 -15.90 -4.26
N VAL A 146 -6.47 -15.44 -3.16
CA VAL A 146 -6.67 -14.09 -2.61
C VAL A 146 -5.38 -13.30 -2.61
N LEU A 147 -5.47 -12.05 -3.03
CA LEU A 147 -4.48 -11.01 -2.78
C LEU A 147 -5.05 -10.07 -1.71
N LEU A 148 -4.34 -9.89 -0.60
CA LEU A 148 -4.72 -8.93 0.44
C LEU A 148 -3.90 -7.65 0.30
N PHE A 149 -4.58 -6.51 0.36
CA PHE A 149 -3.96 -5.19 0.41
C PHE A 149 -4.38 -4.51 1.71
N MET A 150 -3.42 -4.16 2.55
CA MET A 150 -3.67 -3.45 3.79
C MET A 150 -2.47 -2.54 4.11
N HIS A 151 -2.71 -1.47 4.86
CA HIS A 151 -1.64 -0.53 5.15
C HIS A 151 -0.71 -1.05 6.26
N HIS A 152 -1.25 -1.36 7.44
CA HIS A 152 -0.46 -1.78 8.58
C HIS A 152 -0.17 -3.29 8.58
N PRO A 153 1.08 -3.72 8.86
CA PRO A 153 1.37 -5.12 9.15
C PRO A 153 0.63 -5.59 10.41
N PHE A 154 0.28 -6.86 10.45
CA PHE A 154 -0.37 -7.49 11.61
C PHE A 154 0.56 -8.42 12.38
N PHE A 155 1.86 -8.35 12.13
CA PHE A 155 2.91 -9.12 12.82
C PHE A 155 4.19 -8.28 12.86
N PRO A 156 5.10 -8.53 13.82
CA PRO A 156 6.37 -7.83 13.89
C PRO A 156 7.24 -8.08 12.66
N ILE A 157 7.82 -7.01 12.12
CA ILE A 157 8.75 -7.03 10.97
C ILE A 157 10.22 -6.92 11.41
N GLY A 158 10.47 -6.73 12.71
CA GLY A 158 11.80 -6.64 13.31
C GLY A 158 12.39 -5.23 13.34
N ILE A 159 11.65 -4.20 12.95
CA ILE A 159 12.00 -2.78 13.17
C ILE A 159 11.13 -2.28 14.33
N HIS A 160 11.67 -2.28 15.54
CA HIS A 160 10.90 -2.09 16.77
C HIS A 160 10.07 -0.81 16.79
N SER A 161 10.59 0.29 16.26
CA SER A 161 9.85 1.56 16.19
C SER A 161 8.65 1.50 15.23
N VAL A 162 8.71 0.71 14.16
CA VAL A 162 7.59 0.47 13.23
C VAL A 162 6.65 -0.59 13.80
N ASP A 163 7.18 -1.63 14.44
CA ASP A 163 6.38 -2.66 15.09
C ASP A 163 5.46 -2.06 16.17
N ALA A 164 5.90 -1.02 16.88
CA ALA A 164 5.12 -0.31 17.89
C ALA A 164 3.87 0.38 17.35
N ILE A 165 3.84 0.68 16.05
CA ILE A 165 2.73 1.35 15.34
C ILE A 165 2.08 0.47 14.26
N SER A 166 2.36 -0.82 14.23
CA SER A 166 1.67 -1.81 13.40
C SER A 166 0.22 -2.05 13.84
N LEU A 167 -0.47 -3.05 13.31
CA LEU A 167 -1.83 -3.39 13.74
C LEU A 167 -1.83 -3.82 15.22
N ARG A 168 -2.52 -3.04 16.07
CA ARG A 168 -2.39 -3.20 17.54
C ARG A 168 -3.05 -4.46 18.07
N GLU A 169 -4.31 -4.71 17.68
CA GLU A 169 -5.05 -5.90 18.07
C GLU A 169 -5.24 -6.82 16.86
N THR A 170 -4.42 -7.85 16.79
CA THR A 170 -4.37 -8.72 15.59
C THR A 170 -5.40 -9.85 15.63
N ALA A 171 -5.96 -10.17 16.81
CA ALA A 171 -6.88 -11.29 16.96
C ALA A 171 -8.11 -11.20 16.02
N PRO A 172 -8.83 -10.07 15.90
CA PRO A 172 -9.98 -9.99 15.00
C PRO A 172 -9.64 -10.27 13.54
N PHE A 173 -8.46 -9.79 13.08
CA PHE A 173 -7.99 -10.08 11.72
C PHE A 173 -7.63 -11.56 11.55
N LEU A 174 -6.87 -12.13 12.48
CA LEU A 174 -6.46 -13.54 12.43
C LEU A 174 -7.67 -14.49 12.50
N ASP A 175 -8.67 -14.14 13.30
CA ASP A 175 -9.93 -14.92 13.38
C ASP A 175 -10.74 -14.82 12.07
N ALA A 176 -10.72 -13.65 11.40
CA ALA A 176 -11.38 -13.49 10.12
C ALA A 176 -10.79 -14.39 9.02
N ILE A 177 -9.47 -14.51 8.96
CA ILE A 177 -8.77 -15.33 7.95
C ILE A 177 -8.65 -16.81 8.32
N LYS A 178 -9.00 -17.18 9.54
CA LYS A 178 -8.88 -18.57 10.03
C LYS A 178 -9.64 -19.56 9.17
N GLY A 179 -8.90 -20.54 8.63
CA GLY A 179 -9.39 -21.55 7.69
C GLY A 179 -9.33 -21.14 6.22
N PHE A 180 -8.91 -19.89 5.93
CA PHE A 180 -8.72 -19.38 4.57
C PHE A 180 -7.25 -19.09 4.23
N GLU A 181 -6.32 -19.33 5.18
CA GLU A 181 -4.91 -18.94 5.07
C GLU A 181 -4.22 -19.49 3.82
N SER A 182 -4.56 -20.73 3.44
CA SER A 182 -3.98 -21.37 2.25
C SER A 182 -4.42 -20.72 0.92
N ARG A 183 -5.49 -19.93 0.94
CA ARG A 183 -5.96 -19.18 -0.22
C ARG A 183 -5.30 -17.81 -0.35
N ILE A 184 -4.70 -17.29 0.72
CA ILE A 184 -3.98 -16.02 0.70
C ILE A 184 -2.62 -16.25 0.03
N GLN A 185 -2.52 -15.82 -1.22
CA GLN A 185 -1.34 -16.06 -2.05
C GLN A 185 -0.32 -14.96 -1.95
N GLN A 186 -0.75 -13.74 -1.59
CA GLN A 186 0.14 -12.59 -1.38
C GLN A 186 -0.55 -11.55 -0.51
N ILE A 187 0.22 -10.93 0.39
CA ILE A 187 -0.20 -9.76 1.17
C ILE A 187 0.70 -8.58 0.80
N PHE A 188 0.09 -7.45 0.48
CA PHE A 188 0.77 -6.20 0.17
C PHE A 188 0.53 -5.19 1.29
N PHE A 189 1.63 -4.67 1.87
CA PHE A 189 1.59 -3.67 2.93
C PHE A 189 2.13 -2.32 2.46
N GLY A 190 1.66 -1.24 3.10
CA GLY A 190 2.30 0.06 3.18
C GLY A 190 3.04 0.25 4.50
N HIS A 191 3.05 1.49 5.01
CA HIS A 191 3.47 1.86 6.36
C HIS A 191 4.97 1.72 6.67
N ILE A 192 5.62 0.74 6.10
CA ILE A 192 6.98 0.31 6.47
C ILE A 192 8.05 1.16 5.77
N HIS A 193 7.74 1.74 4.61
CA HIS A 193 8.65 2.52 3.77
C HIS A 193 9.97 1.78 3.45
N ARG A 194 9.96 0.44 3.42
CA ARG A 194 11.12 -0.39 3.08
C ARG A 194 10.72 -1.61 2.27
N PRO A 195 11.57 -2.05 1.33
CA PRO A 195 11.34 -3.32 0.66
C PRO A 195 11.64 -4.47 1.63
N ILE A 196 10.59 -5.19 1.99
CA ILE A 196 10.68 -6.41 2.79
C ILE A 196 9.83 -7.47 2.11
N THR A 197 10.39 -8.66 1.98
CA THR A 197 9.67 -9.84 1.52
C THR A 197 9.88 -10.98 2.49
N GLY A 198 8.85 -11.80 2.66
CA GLY A 198 8.91 -12.93 3.58
C GLY A 198 7.60 -13.71 3.58
N SER A 199 7.38 -14.47 4.64
CA SER A 199 6.11 -15.17 4.85
C SER A 199 5.76 -15.21 6.33
N TYR A 200 4.50 -14.93 6.64
CA TYR A 200 3.94 -15.14 7.98
C TYR A 200 2.99 -16.33 7.94
N ARG A 201 3.27 -17.37 8.72
CA ARG A 201 2.50 -18.63 8.74
C ARG A 201 2.22 -19.18 7.33
N LYS A 202 3.23 -19.16 6.46
CA LYS A 202 3.20 -19.55 5.03
C LYS A 202 2.41 -18.62 4.10
N MET A 203 1.85 -17.54 4.57
CA MET A 203 1.27 -16.47 3.73
C MET A 203 2.40 -15.54 3.29
N PRO A 204 2.72 -15.47 1.99
CA PRO A 204 3.74 -14.55 1.49
C PRO A 204 3.33 -13.11 1.69
N PHE A 205 4.30 -12.23 1.97
CA PHE A 205 4.05 -10.80 2.04
C PHE A 205 5.13 -9.99 1.34
N PHE A 206 4.76 -8.79 0.97
CA PHE A 206 5.61 -7.84 0.28
C PHE A 206 5.30 -6.42 0.73
N THR A 207 6.34 -5.61 0.85
CA THR A 207 6.27 -4.17 1.01
C THR A 207 7.40 -3.51 0.24
N LEU A 208 7.29 -2.23 -0.05
CA LEU A 208 8.27 -1.48 -0.83
C LEU A 208 8.56 -0.12 -0.20
N LYS A 209 9.46 0.64 -0.80
CA LYS A 209 9.74 2.03 -0.43
C LYS A 209 8.53 2.91 -0.73
N GLY A 210 8.28 3.89 0.13
CA GLY A 210 7.38 4.99 -0.16
C GLY A 210 7.88 5.87 -1.30
N THR A 211 7.02 6.74 -1.83
CA THR A 211 7.44 7.62 -2.92
C THR A 211 8.23 8.83 -2.46
N ASN A 212 8.15 9.24 -1.19
CA ASN A 212 8.83 10.44 -0.70
C ASN A 212 10.07 10.14 0.17
N HIS A 213 9.88 9.53 1.32
CA HIS A 213 10.92 9.23 2.30
C HIS A 213 10.85 7.77 2.72
N GLN A 214 11.94 7.28 3.34
CA GLN A 214 12.10 5.88 3.70
C GLN A 214 12.41 5.76 5.20
N VAL A 215 12.12 4.61 5.77
CA VAL A 215 12.58 4.22 7.11
C VAL A 215 13.98 3.59 6.96
N ALA A 216 14.95 4.03 7.77
CA ALA A 216 16.27 3.41 7.80
C ALA A 216 16.19 2.01 8.41
N LEU A 217 16.99 1.08 7.89
CA LEU A 217 17.09 -0.25 8.49
C LEU A 217 17.88 -0.17 9.79
N ASP A 218 17.18 -0.27 10.89
CA ASP A 218 17.77 -0.40 12.23
C ASP A 218 16.99 -1.47 13.01
N LEU A 219 17.60 -2.63 13.16
CA LEU A 219 17.03 -3.78 13.87
C LEU A 219 17.42 -3.81 15.36
N HIS A 220 18.17 -2.80 15.81
CA HIS A 220 18.70 -2.75 17.17
C HIS A 220 18.19 -1.54 17.99
N ALA A 221 17.61 -0.54 17.31
CA ALA A 221 17.04 0.61 18.00
C ALA A 221 15.87 0.20 18.91
N GLU A 222 15.79 0.80 20.07
CA GLU A 222 14.64 0.63 20.97
C GLU A 222 13.37 1.23 20.34
N ALA A 223 12.21 0.72 20.73
CA ALA A 223 10.92 1.12 20.15
C ALA A 223 10.59 2.62 20.34
N ASP A 224 11.13 3.24 21.39
CA ASP A 224 10.94 4.65 21.74
C ASP A 224 12.02 5.59 21.17
N ALA A 225 13.03 5.06 20.48
CA ALA A 225 14.11 5.85 19.87
C ALA A 225 13.65 6.74 18.70
N GLY A 226 12.37 6.68 18.32
CA GLY A 226 11.81 7.31 17.13
C GLY A 226 12.07 6.50 15.86
N ILE A 227 11.46 6.92 14.76
CA ILE A 227 11.60 6.24 13.46
C ILE A 227 12.68 6.96 12.64
N PRO A 228 13.84 6.34 12.40
CA PRO A 228 14.92 6.98 11.65
C PRO A 228 14.55 7.04 10.17
N GLY A 229 14.50 8.27 9.61
CA GLY A 229 14.19 8.52 8.19
C GLY A 229 15.43 8.53 7.29
N ARG A 230 15.23 8.21 6.01
CA ARG A 230 16.22 8.33 4.93
C ARG A 230 15.58 8.83 3.63
N LEU A 231 16.37 9.50 2.80
CA LEU A 231 15.98 9.94 1.45
C LEU A 231 16.60 9.01 0.37
N GLU A 232 16.42 7.72 0.52
CA GLU A 232 16.79 6.78 -0.53
C GLU A 232 15.89 6.95 -1.76
N ALA A 233 16.37 6.53 -2.95
CA ALA A 233 15.57 6.56 -4.17
C ALA A 233 14.25 5.81 -3.97
N PRO A 234 13.11 6.41 -4.36
CA PRO A 234 11.80 5.79 -4.23
C PRO A 234 11.58 4.71 -5.28
N GLN A 235 10.59 3.84 -5.05
CA GLN A 235 10.30 2.68 -5.89
C GLN A 235 8.82 2.57 -6.21
N TYR A 236 8.50 1.82 -7.27
CA TYR A 236 7.21 1.16 -7.42
C TYR A 236 7.43 -0.33 -7.76
N ALA A 237 6.39 -1.13 -7.56
CA ALA A 237 6.44 -2.52 -8.00
C ALA A 237 5.55 -2.74 -9.23
N VAL A 238 6.04 -3.59 -10.15
CA VAL A 238 5.27 -4.16 -11.26
C VAL A 238 4.91 -5.58 -10.86
N VAL A 239 3.63 -5.83 -10.64
CA VAL A 239 3.14 -7.14 -10.23
C VAL A 239 2.50 -7.84 -11.42
N CYS A 240 3.03 -9.01 -11.76
CA CYS A 240 2.50 -9.87 -12.83
C CYS A 240 1.85 -11.10 -12.22
N LEU A 241 0.57 -11.30 -12.53
CA LEU A 241 -0.26 -12.39 -12.01
C LEU A 241 -0.54 -13.43 -13.08
N SER A 242 -0.34 -14.69 -12.75
CA SER A 242 -0.86 -15.84 -13.46
C SER A 242 -1.31 -16.91 -12.46
N LEU A 243 -1.98 -17.98 -12.90
CA LEU A 243 -2.38 -19.08 -12.02
C LEU A 243 -1.18 -19.81 -11.38
N GLU A 244 -0.03 -19.78 -12.05
CA GLU A 244 1.15 -20.52 -11.61
C GLU A 244 2.08 -19.72 -10.71
N GLN A 245 2.05 -18.37 -10.83
CA GLN A 245 3.00 -17.53 -10.12
C GLN A 245 2.54 -16.07 -9.95
N ILE A 246 3.07 -15.45 -8.91
CA ILE A 246 3.01 -14.00 -8.67
C ILE A 246 4.45 -13.49 -8.75
N LEU A 247 4.74 -12.67 -9.75
CA LEU A 247 6.05 -12.02 -9.89
C LEU A 247 5.95 -10.56 -9.47
N ILE A 248 6.88 -10.12 -8.66
CA ILE A 248 6.96 -8.75 -8.18
C ILE A 248 8.34 -8.19 -8.56
N HIS A 249 8.35 -7.31 -9.57
CA HIS A 249 9.54 -6.57 -9.98
C HIS A 249 9.53 -5.21 -9.30
N ILE A 250 10.67 -4.81 -8.74
CA ILE A 250 10.86 -3.50 -8.13
C ILE A 250 11.59 -2.61 -9.12
N GLU A 251 11.10 -1.40 -9.32
CA GLU A 251 11.68 -0.39 -10.21
C GLU A 251 12.04 0.86 -9.43
N ASP A 252 13.32 1.23 -9.47
CA ASP A 252 13.85 2.50 -8.99
C ASP A 252 13.62 3.56 -10.08
N TYR A 253 12.45 4.18 -10.12
CA TYR A 253 12.01 5.03 -11.23
C TYR A 253 12.77 6.37 -11.38
N LEU A 254 13.71 6.65 -10.50
CA LEU A 254 14.63 7.77 -10.59
C LEU A 254 16.05 7.34 -10.97
N ASP A 255 16.27 6.07 -11.27
CA ASP A 255 17.56 5.61 -11.77
C ASP A 255 17.75 6.06 -13.23
N GLU A 256 18.68 6.97 -13.45
CA GLU A 256 19.07 7.49 -14.76
C GLU A 256 20.32 6.79 -15.33
N SER A 257 20.74 5.66 -14.76
CA SER A 257 21.89 4.93 -15.24
C SER A 257 21.69 4.47 -16.69
N PRO A 258 22.75 4.53 -17.52
CA PRO A 258 22.62 4.20 -18.94
C PRO A 258 22.33 2.71 -19.15
N ARG A 259 21.35 2.41 -20.00
CA ARG A 259 21.03 1.04 -20.42
C ARG A 259 22.02 0.60 -21.50
N PHE A 260 22.55 -0.62 -21.40
CA PHE A 260 23.42 -1.21 -22.39
C PHE A 260 23.11 -2.70 -22.60
N SER A 261 23.51 -3.24 -23.74
CA SER A 261 23.32 -4.67 -24.04
C SER A 261 24.35 -5.51 -23.30
N LEU A 262 23.90 -6.57 -22.61
CA LEU A 262 24.76 -7.58 -22.01
C LEU A 262 25.22 -8.65 -23.02
N LYS A 263 24.73 -8.60 -24.28
CA LYS A 263 25.23 -9.48 -25.33
C LYS A 263 26.56 -8.92 -25.82
N GLY A 264 27.65 -9.64 -25.56
CA GLY A 264 28.95 -9.41 -26.19
C GLY A 264 28.92 -9.73 -27.69
#